data_973ca1a5d62a8a75d2e63aca42ec06f1
#
_entry.id   973ca1a5d62a8a75d2e63aca42ec06f1
#
_cell.length_a   1.000
_cell.length_b   1.000
_cell.length_c   1.000
_cell.angle_alpha   90.00
_cell.angle_beta   90.00
_cell.angle_gamma   90.00
#
_symmetry.space_group_name_H-M   'P 1'
#
loop_
_entity.id
_entity.type
_entity.pdbx_description
1 polymer ?
#
loop_
_entity_poly.entity_id
_entity_poly.type
_entity_poly.pdbx_seq_one_letter_code
_entity_poly.pdbx_strand_id
1 'polypeptide(L)'
;MMRGYAFGLLCLTVLTLSPARARGQSPEVPNMHAPPRTFILAEVLEYSPGGVDRPIRYDVEAWHGGDYNRLWLKADGEQGTEDGAGELEFQALYSRLVSPFWDAQIGVRFDVHYGEGTARSRAALAVGLEGLAPYWFELEPTLYLDQDGVISASLTAAYELYFTQRLVVEPRLETFAALEEVREFGIGRGINDVEFGLRARYEVRREFAPYVGFAWARRIGGTADLAHEAGEPVREASFMAGLRMWR
;
A
#
# COMPACT_ATOMS: atom_id res chain seq x y z
N MET A 1 28.80 11.66 28.62
CA MET A 1 29.60 10.93 27.62
C MET A 1 28.69 10.81 26.39
N MET A 2 28.91 11.70 25.42
CA MET A 2 28.14 11.71 24.16
C MET A 2 28.73 10.68 23.20
N ARG A 3 27.98 9.69 22.79
CA ARG A 3 28.30 8.80 21.67
C ARG A 3 27.58 9.29 20.42
N GLY A 4 28.36 9.89 19.52
CA GLY A 4 27.88 10.29 18.21
C GLY A 4 27.67 9.07 17.31
N TYR A 5 26.51 8.92 16.76
CA TYR A 5 26.23 7.96 15.69
C TYR A 5 26.58 8.61 14.36
N ALA A 6 27.61 8.08 13.71
CA ALA A 6 27.96 8.45 12.34
C ALA A 6 26.98 7.76 11.38
N PHE A 7 26.12 8.53 10.72
CA PHE A 7 25.34 8.08 9.58
C PHE A 7 26.29 7.84 8.40
N GLY A 8 26.53 6.57 8.08
CA GLY A 8 27.24 6.18 6.88
C GLY A 8 26.34 6.34 5.65
N LEU A 9 26.67 7.34 4.83
CA LEU A 9 26.03 7.57 3.53
C LEU A 9 26.47 6.43 2.58
N LEU A 10 25.59 5.48 2.32
CA LEU A 10 25.82 4.41 1.34
C LEU A 10 25.53 4.97 -0.06
N CYS A 11 26.58 5.44 -0.77
CA CYS A 11 26.52 5.78 -2.18
C CYS A 11 26.36 4.52 -3.03
N LEU A 12 25.16 4.28 -3.52
CA LEU A 12 24.88 3.23 -4.50
C LEU A 12 25.37 3.71 -5.88
N THR A 13 26.56 3.28 -6.29
CA THR A 13 27.05 3.47 -7.65
C THR A 13 26.33 2.52 -8.60
N VAL A 14 25.41 3.06 -9.37
CA VAL A 14 24.75 2.32 -10.47
C VAL A 14 25.76 2.16 -11.61
N LEU A 15 26.25 0.94 -11.80
CA LEU A 15 27.06 0.56 -12.96
C LEU A 15 26.16 0.53 -14.21
N THR A 16 26.27 1.52 -15.07
CA THR A 16 25.64 1.50 -16.38
C THR A 16 26.44 0.63 -17.34
N LEU A 17 25.99 -0.60 -17.56
CA LEU A 17 26.45 -1.43 -18.68
C LEU A 17 25.81 -0.89 -19.97
N SER A 18 26.59 -0.20 -20.78
CA SER A 18 26.17 0.19 -22.14
C SER A 18 26.38 -0.99 -23.09
N PRO A 19 25.32 -1.55 -23.71
CA PRO A 19 25.53 -2.54 -24.77
C PRO A 19 26.06 -1.86 -26.03
N ALA A 20 27.12 -2.41 -26.60
CA ALA A 20 27.67 -2.00 -27.88
C ALA A 20 26.61 -2.15 -29.00
N ARG A 21 26.20 -1.04 -29.59
CA ARG A 21 25.24 -1.01 -30.70
C ARG A 21 25.93 -1.44 -31.98
N ALA A 22 25.53 -2.58 -32.55
CA ALA A 22 25.76 -2.87 -33.98
C ALA A 22 24.88 -1.92 -34.80
N ARG A 23 25.52 -1.10 -35.65
CA ARG A 23 24.86 -0.18 -36.59
C ARG A 23 24.27 -0.98 -37.76
N GLY A 24 23.03 -1.43 -37.62
CA GLY A 24 22.17 -1.69 -38.76
C GLY A 24 21.24 -0.50 -38.92
N GLN A 25 21.23 0.15 -40.07
CA GLN A 25 20.25 1.18 -40.41
C GLN A 25 18.89 0.50 -40.62
N SER A 26 18.15 0.38 -39.57
CA SER A 26 16.69 0.12 -39.64
C SER A 26 15.99 1.46 -39.93
N PRO A 27 14.92 1.48 -40.75
CA PRO A 27 14.15 2.71 -40.94
C PRO A 27 13.71 3.23 -39.58
N GLU A 28 13.93 4.52 -39.32
CA GLU A 28 13.45 5.18 -38.08
C GLU A 28 11.94 5.07 -38.04
N VAL A 29 11.46 4.08 -37.29
CA VAL A 29 10.08 4.07 -36.81
C VAL A 29 9.99 5.25 -35.84
N PRO A 30 9.09 6.22 -36.05
CA PRO A 30 8.93 7.34 -35.13
C PRO A 30 8.78 6.77 -33.71
N ASN A 31 9.62 7.27 -32.81
CA ASN A 31 9.56 6.87 -31.41
C ASN A 31 8.19 7.29 -30.85
N MET A 32 7.19 6.43 -30.94
CA MET A 32 5.86 6.62 -30.36
C MET A 32 5.89 6.30 -28.85
N HIS A 33 6.90 6.78 -28.15
CA HIS A 33 6.85 6.77 -26.70
C HIS A 33 5.90 7.90 -26.29
N ALA A 34 4.78 7.54 -25.70
CA ALA A 34 3.91 8.51 -25.06
C ALA A 34 4.75 9.33 -24.05
N PRO A 35 4.54 10.65 -23.97
CA PRO A 35 5.26 11.47 -23.00
C PRO A 35 4.94 10.96 -21.59
N PRO A 36 5.90 11.04 -20.64
CA PRO A 36 5.65 10.64 -19.27
C PRO A 36 4.47 11.42 -18.71
N ARG A 37 3.65 10.75 -17.93
CA ARG A 37 2.46 11.29 -17.27
C ARG A 37 2.62 11.17 -15.78
N THR A 38 1.91 12.02 -15.05
CA THR A 38 1.77 11.93 -13.60
C THR A 38 0.30 11.67 -13.30
N PHE A 39 0.05 10.75 -12.40
CA PHE A 39 -1.26 10.45 -11.86
C PHE A 39 -1.19 10.47 -10.35
N ILE A 40 -2.21 10.98 -9.70
CA ILE A 40 -2.33 11.03 -8.24
C ILE A 40 -3.74 10.56 -7.91
N LEU A 41 -3.84 9.59 -7.01
CA LEU A 41 -5.10 9.04 -6.50
C LEU A 41 -5.07 9.09 -4.98
N ALA A 42 -6.05 9.73 -4.37
CA ALA A 42 -6.44 9.49 -2.99
C ALA A 42 -7.60 8.48 -3.04
N GLU A 43 -7.28 7.21 -2.84
CA GLU A 43 -8.24 6.12 -2.93
C GLU A 43 -9.10 6.07 -1.69
N VAL A 44 -8.45 6.24 -0.52
CA VAL A 44 -9.09 6.25 0.77
C VAL A 44 -8.78 7.57 1.47
N LEU A 45 -9.81 8.32 1.80
CA LEU A 45 -9.80 9.42 2.76
C LEU A 45 -11.07 9.25 3.58
N GLU A 46 -11.02 8.49 4.67
CA GLU A 46 -12.22 8.07 5.39
C GLU A 46 -12.12 8.33 6.88
N TYR A 47 -13.29 8.52 7.48
CA TYR A 47 -13.47 8.67 8.90
C TYR A 47 -14.44 7.59 9.40
N SER A 48 -14.08 6.90 10.48
CA SER A 48 -14.85 5.82 11.10
C SER A 48 -15.36 6.24 12.49
N PRO A 49 -16.55 6.85 12.59
CA PRO A 49 -17.06 7.37 13.88
C PRO A 49 -17.38 6.29 14.91
N GLY A 50 -17.51 5.03 14.48
CA GLY A 50 -17.77 3.88 15.34
C GLY A 50 -16.57 2.97 15.59
N GLY A 51 -15.40 3.30 14.98
CA GLY A 51 -14.16 2.56 15.20
C GLY A 51 -13.53 2.86 16.55
N VAL A 52 -12.61 2.01 16.97
CA VAL A 52 -11.76 2.27 18.14
C VAL A 52 -10.96 3.54 17.85
N ASP A 53 -10.94 4.48 18.80
CA ASP A 53 -10.26 5.78 18.69
C ASP A 53 -10.74 6.68 17.53
N ARG A 54 -11.87 6.33 16.87
CA ARG A 54 -12.47 7.08 15.74
C ARG A 54 -11.45 7.46 14.69
N PRO A 55 -10.85 6.50 14.02
CA PRO A 55 -9.72 6.75 13.17
C PRO A 55 -10.06 7.55 11.91
N ILE A 56 -9.08 8.33 11.46
CA ILE A 56 -8.98 8.84 10.09
C ILE A 56 -7.99 7.93 9.37
N ARG A 57 -8.44 7.32 8.28
CA ARG A 57 -7.62 6.46 7.42
C ARG A 57 -7.40 7.14 6.07
N TYR A 58 -6.21 7.02 5.52
CA TYR A 58 -5.87 7.54 4.20
C TYR A 58 -4.99 6.56 3.44
N ASP A 59 -5.28 6.44 2.15
CA ASP A 59 -4.49 5.72 1.16
C ASP A 59 -4.34 6.63 -0.06
N VAL A 60 -3.12 7.05 -0.32
CA VAL A 60 -2.78 7.97 -1.40
C VAL A 60 -1.65 7.39 -2.20
N GLU A 61 -1.85 7.32 -3.49
CA GLU A 61 -0.83 6.87 -4.41
C GLU A 61 -0.57 7.87 -5.52
N ALA A 62 0.64 7.91 -6.00
CA ALA A 62 1.04 8.69 -7.14
C ALA A 62 2.03 7.93 -7.99
N TRP A 63 1.92 8.05 -9.31
CA TRP A 63 2.94 7.53 -10.19
C TRP A 63 3.35 8.54 -11.26
N HIS A 64 4.60 8.41 -11.69
CA HIS A 64 5.16 9.17 -12.79
C HIS A 64 5.93 8.26 -13.75
N GLY A 65 5.64 8.33 -15.03
CA GLY A 65 6.35 7.53 -16.03
C GLY A 65 5.64 7.39 -17.36
N GLY A 66 6.10 6.45 -18.15
CA GLY A 66 5.53 6.09 -19.45
C GLY A 66 4.67 4.83 -19.40
N ASP A 67 4.43 4.24 -20.57
CA ASP A 67 3.55 3.08 -20.70
C ASP A 67 4.14 1.80 -20.09
N TYR A 68 5.47 1.67 -20.00
CA TYR A 68 6.15 0.46 -19.57
C TYR A 68 6.87 0.57 -18.23
N ASN A 69 7.26 1.78 -17.85
CA ASN A 69 8.05 1.98 -16.65
C ASN A 69 7.50 3.19 -15.89
N ARG A 70 7.28 3.03 -14.59
CA ARG A 70 6.73 4.05 -13.69
C ARG A 70 7.48 4.05 -12.36
N LEU A 71 7.57 5.21 -11.78
CA LEU A 71 7.93 5.37 -10.38
C LEU A 71 6.64 5.59 -9.59
N TRP A 72 6.40 4.78 -8.59
CA TRP A 72 5.26 4.86 -7.69
C TRP A 72 5.69 5.37 -6.33
N LEU A 73 4.84 6.18 -5.74
CA LEU A 73 4.88 6.59 -4.35
C LEU A 73 3.52 6.25 -3.76
N LYS A 74 3.49 5.41 -2.74
CA LYS A 74 2.28 5.04 -2.01
C LYS A 74 2.43 5.48 -0.56
N ALA A 75 1.36 6.00 0.02
CA ALA A 75 1.29 6.41 1.42
C ALA A 75 -0.05 5.96 1.98
N ASP A 76 -0.01 4.98 2.85
CA ASP A 76 -1.16 4.46 3.60
C ASP A 76 -0.97 4.76 5.08
N GLY A 77 -2.06 5.01 5.80
CA GLY A 77 -1.98 5.22 7.22
C GLY A 77 -3.31 5.42 7.90
N GLU A 78 -3.26 5.25 9.21
CA GLU A 78 -4.39 5.45 10.10
C GLU A 78 -3.97 6.28 11.31
N GLN A 79 -4.82 7.19 11.73
CA GLN A 79 -4.60 8.01 12.91
C GLN A 79 -5.84 8.07 13.78
N GLY A 80 -5.71 7.65 15.04
CA GLY A 80 -6.72 7.85 16.06
C GLY A 80 -6.93 9.35 16.34
N THR A 81 -8.21 9.76 16.45
CA THR A 81 -8.53 11.16 16.74
C THR A 81 -8.64 11.46 18.23
N GLU A 82 -8.68 10.44 19.09
CA GLU A 82 -8.82 10.58 20.54
C GLU A 82 -7.46 10.62 21.25
N ASP A 83 -6.56 9.73 20.93
CA ASP A 83 -5.23 9.60 21.54
C ASP A 83 -4.09 10.19 20.68
N GLY A 84 -4.34 10.41 19.39
CA GLY A 84 -3.34 10.90 18.44
C GLY A 84 -2.27 9.86 18.07
N ALA A 85 -2.45 8.61 18.48
CA ALA A 85 -1.61 7.49 18.03
C ALA A 85 -1.96 7.13 16.58
N GLY A 86 -1.01 6.56 15.86
CA GLY A 86 -1.26 6.19 14.48
C GLY A 86 -0.10 5.45 13.85
N GLU A 87 -0.35 5.03 12.65
CA GLU A 87 0.62 4.36 11.79
C GLU A 87 0.65 5.00 10.40
N LEU A 88 1.82 4.98 9.81
CA LEU A 88 2.07 5.45 8.46
C LEU A 88 2.96 4.44 7.76
N GLU A 89 2.53 3.98 6.63
CA GLU A 89 3.31 3.22 5.67
C GLU A 89 3.62 4.11 4.46
N PHE A 90 4.86 4.14 4.04
CA PHE A 90 5.31 4.82 2.84
C PHE A 90 6.09 3.87 1.96
N GLN A 91 5.74 3.79 0.68
CA GLN A 91 6.44 2.98 -0.30
C GLN A 91 6.93 3.84 -1.48
N ALA A 92 8.16 3.55 -1.94
CA ALA A 92 8.70 4.07 -3.18
C ALA A 92 9.12 2.91 -4.08
N LEU A 93 8.40 2.70 -5.19
CA LEU A 93 8.51 1.51 -6.02
C LEU A 93 8.83 1.89 -7.47
N TYR A 94 9.76 1.18 -8.07
CA TYR A 94 9.90 1.14 -9.51
C TYR A 94 9.01 0.03 -10.07
N SER A 95 8.16 0.37 -11.04
CA SER A 95 7.21 -0.52 -11.68
C SER A 95 7.57 -0.71 -13.14
N ARG A 96 7.43 -1.94 -13.61
CA ARG A 96 7.60 -2.31 -15.01
C ARG A 96 6.48 -3.21 -15.48
N LEU A 97 5.83 -2.83 -16.58
CA LEU A 97 4.84 -3.67 -17.24
C LEU A 97 5.48 -4.96 -17.75
N VAL A 98 5.09 -6.11 -17.22
CA VAL A 98 5.60 -7.44 -17.56
C VAL A 98 4.62 -8.24 -18.41
N SER A 99 3.33 -7.89 -18.35
CA SER A 99 2.28 -8.42 -19.22
C SER A 99 1.20 -7.36 -19.44
N PRO A 100 0.25 -7.53 -20.36
CA PRO A 100 -0.76 -6.50 -20.66
C PRO A 100 -1.58 -6.01 -19.46
N PHE A 101 -1.64 -6.80 -18.39
CA PHE A 101 -2.46 -6.52 -17.20
C PHE A 101 -1.67 -6.57 -15.90
N TRP A 102 -0.34 -6.71 -15.96
CA TRP A 102 0.48 -6.87 -14.76
C TRP A 102 1.75 -6.03 -14.81
N ASP A 103 1.93 -5.26 -13.78
CA ASP A 103 3.15 -4.55 -13.44
C ASP A 103 3.92 -5.31 -12.37
N ALA A 104 5.22 -5.50 -12.57
CA ALA A 104 6.13 -5.97 -11.53
C ALA A 104 6.73 -4.75 -10.83
N GLN A 105 6.72 -4.76 -9.51
CA GLN A 105 7.18 -3.66 -8.69
C GLN A 105 8.34 -4.08 -7.80
N ILE A 106 9.31 -3.20 -7.60
CA ILE A 106 10.41 -3.36 -6.66
C ILE A 106 10.77 -2.01 -6.05
N GLY A 107 11.02 -2.00 -4.76
CA GLY A 107 11.41 -0.76 -4.08
C GLY A 107 11.59 -0.91 -2.59
N VAL A 108 11.27 0.14 -1.86
CA VAL A 108 11.44 0.23 -0.41
C VAL A 108 10.12 0.64 0.25
N ARG A 109 9.93 0.11 1.44
CA ARG A 109 8.83 0.43 2.35
C ARG A 109 9.39 0.95 3.65
N PHE A 110 8.73 1.94 4.23
CA PHE A 110 9.00 2.51 5.54
C PHE A 110 7.71 2.54 6.36
N ASP A 111 7.72 1.87 7.50
CA ASP A 111 6.63 1.89 8.46
C ASP A 111 7.01 2.78 9.64
N VAL A 112 6.08 3.59 10.09
CA VAL A 112 6.24 4.43 11.28
C VAL A 112 4.99 4.28 12.14
N HIS A 113 5.16 3.77 13.36
CA HIS A 113 4.13 3.75 14.39
C HIS A 113 4.46 4.81 15.42
N TYR A 114 3.50 5.64 15.77
CA TYR A 114 3.67 6.73 16.73
C TYR A 114 2.50 6.80 17.71
N GLY A 115 2.78 7.16 18.95
CA GLY A 115 1.80 7.31 20.04
C GLY A 115 2.50 7.40 21.38
N GLU A 116 1.84 8.01 22.38
CA GLU A 116 2.28 8.15 23.77
C GLU A 116 3.76 8.53 23.97
N GLY A 117 4.31 9.39 23.10
CA GLY A 117 5.70 9.86 23.18
C GLY A 117 6.75 8.89 22.65
N THR A 118 6.36 7.77 22.06
CA THR A 118 7.25 6.81 21.40
C THR A 118 6.99 6.76 19.90
N ALA A 119 8.06 6.73 19.11
CA ALA A 119 7.97 6.45 17.68
C ALA A 119 8.85 5.25 17.36
N ARG A 120 8.32 4.32 16.59
CA ARG A 120 9.05 3.14 16.08
C ARG A 120 9.00 3.20 14.57
N SER A 121 10.10 2.82 13.92
CA SER A 121 10.16 2.78 12.47
C SER A 121 10.84 1.52 11.99
N ARG A 122 10.40 1.03 10.85
CA ARG A 122 10.95 -0.15 10.18
C ARG A 122 11.11 0.14 8.70
N ALA A 123 12.18 -0.36 8.10
CA ALA A 123 12.41 -0.31 6.68
C ALA A 123 12.42 -1.72 6.10
N ALA A 124 11.87 -1.89 4.90
CA ALA A 124 11.87 -3.16 4.19
C ALA A 124 12.10 -2.96 2.68
N LEU A 125 12.67 -3.96 2.04
CA LEU A 125 12.61 -4.11 0.60
C LEU A 125 11.25 -4.68 0.23
N ALA A 126 10.63 -4.14 -0.82
CA ALA A 126 9.34 -4.59 -1.35
C ALA A 126 9.52 -5.15 -2.76
N VAL A 127 8.93 -6.31 -3.03
CA VAL A 127 8.83 -6.91 -4.37
C VAL A 127 7.41 -7.40 -4.56
N GLY A 128 6.71 -6.88 -5.56
CA GLY A 128 5.30 -7.17 -5.76
C GLY A 128 4.89 -7.24 -7.21
N LEU A 129 3.64 -7.58 -7.38
CA LEU A 129 2.90 -7.48 -8.62
C LEU A 129 1.67 -6.64 -8.37
N GLU A 130 1.28 -5.82 -9.33
CA GLU A 130 0.02 -5.09 -9.32
C GLU A 130 -0.66 -5.30 -10.65
N GLY A 131 -1.95 -5.62 -10.66
CA GLY A 131 -2.65 -5.80 -11.92
C GLY A 131 -4.04 -6.38 -11.82
N LEU A 132 -4.59 -6.65 -13.01
CA LEU A 132 -5.92 -7.21 -13.18
C LEU A 132 -5.85 -8.71 -13.47
N ALA A 133 -6.36 -9.50 -12.56
CA ALA A 133 -6.60 -10.92 -12.74
C ALA A 133 -7.84 -11.18 -13.63
N PRO A 134 -8.07 -12.42 -14.12
CA PRO A 134 -9.29 -12.76 -14.84
C PRO A 134 -10.54 -12.31 -14.09
N TYR A 135 -11.56 -11.89 -14.84
CA TYR A 135 -12.81 -11.31 -14.33
C TYR A 135 -12.67 -9.93 -13.67
N TRP A 136 -11.57 -9.18 -13.94
CA TRP A 136 -11.33 -7.80 -13.49
C TRP A 136 -11.11 -7.65 -11.99
N PHE A 137 -10.62 -8.69 -11.33
CA PHE A 137 -10.12 -8.55 -9.97
C PHE A 137 -8.81 -7.77 -9.96
N GLU A 138 -8.75 -6.69 -9.22
CA GLU A 138 -7.52 -6.00 -8.91
C GLU A 138 -6.78 -6.78 -7.83
N LEU A 139 -5.53 -7.13 -8.08
CA LEU A 139 -4.70 -7.89 -7.14
C LEU A 139 -3.35 -7.21 -6.96
N GLU A 140 -2.93 -7.12 -5.71
CA GLU A 140 -1.63 -6.58 -5.32
C GLU A 140 -0.96 -7.49 -4.27
N PRO A 141 -0.35 -8.61 -4.68
CA PRO A 141 0.50 -9.40 -3.82
C PRO A 141 1.89 -8.76 -3.71
N THR A 142 2.38 -8.55 -2.48
CA THR A 142 3.71 -7.99 -2.22
C THR A 142 4.44 -8.79 -1.15
N LEU A 143 5.72 -9.02 -1.38
CA LEU A 143 6.66 -9.62 -0.43
C LEU A 143 7.59 -8.54 0.11
N TYR A 144 7.87 -8.61 1.39
CA TYR A 144 8.74 -7.69 2.10
C TYR A 144 9.90 -8.45 2.77
N LEU A 145 11.06 -7.84 2.75
CA LEU A 145 12.21 -8.27 3.53
C LEU A 145 12.67 -7.06 4.35
N ASP A 146 12.46 -7.09 5.65
CA ASP A 146 12.82 -5.97 6.52
C ASP A 146 14.33 -5.92 6.84
N GLN A 147 14.72 -4.86 7.54
CA GLN A 147 16.10 -4.60 7.94
C GLN A 147 16.67 -5.66 8.90
N ASP A 148 15.82 -6.41 9.59
CA ASP A 148 16.18 -7.46 10.55
C ASP A 148 16.17 -8.85 9.91
N GLY A 149 15.82 -8.93 8.61
CA GLY A 149 15.79 -10.16 7.83
C GLY A 149 14.44 -10.91 7.91
N VAL A 150 13.42 -10.31 8.53
CA VAL A 150 12.09 -10.91 8.61
C VAL A 150 11.38 -10.79 7.25
N ILE A 151 10.84 -11.91 6.79
CA ILE A 151 10.05 -11.97 5.56
C ILE A 151 8.57 -11.88 5.91
N SER A 152 7.87 -10.99 5.22
CA SER A 152 6.42 -10.85 5.32
C SER A 152 5.78 -10.69 3.93
N ALA A 153 4.47 -10.81 3.87
CA ALA A 153 3.71 -10.71 2.63
C ALA A 153 2.37 -9.99 2.90
N SER A 154 1.95 -9.18 1.95
CA SER A 154 0.59 -8.64 1.89
C SER A 154 -0.12 -9.09 0.64
N LEU A 155 -1.44 -9.12 0.69
CA LEU A 155 -2.31 -9.30 -0.46
C LEU A 155 -3.49 -8.36 -0.32
N THR A 156 -3.65 -7.47 -1.28
CA THR A 156 -4.87 -6.71 -1.50
C THR A 156 -5.61 -7.27 -2.71
N ALA A 157 -6.92 -7.45 -2.57
CA ALA A 157 -7.80 -7.90 -3.65
C ALA A 157 -9.07 -7.04 -3.64
N ALA A 158 -9.37 -6.38 -4.75
CA ALA A 158 -10.55 -5.54 -4.91
C ALA A 158 -11.32 -5.88 -6.18
N TYR A 159 -12.61 -5.53 -6.19
CA TYR A 159 -13.46 -5.71 -7.35
C TYR A 159 -14.49 -4.59 -7.46
N GLU A 160 -14.63 -3.99 -8.62
CA GLU A 160 -15.60 -2.94 -8.86
C GLU A 160 -16.90 -3.47 -9.45
N LEU A 161 -18.00 -3.36 -8.71
CA LEU A 161 -19.36 -3.70 -9.15
C LEU A 161 -20.11 -2.43 -9.57
N TYR A 162 -20.31 -2.25 -10.85
CA TYR A 162 -21.06 -1.11 -11.41
C TYR A 162 -22.56 -1.38 -11.39
N PHE A 163 -23.27 -0.88 -10.38
CA PHE A 163 -24.74 -0.95 -10.34
C PHE A 163 -25.39 0.04 -11.31
N THR A 164 -24.78 1.20 -11.47
CA THR A 164 -25.14 2.21 -12.47
C THR A 164 -23.87 2.82 -13.04
N GLN A 165 -23.99 3.77 -13.97
CA GLN A 165 -22.84 4.51 -14.49
C GLN A 165 -22.12 5.37 -13.44
N ARG A 166 -22.74 5.57 -12.27
CA ARG A 166 -22.22 6.43 -11.19
C ARG A 166 -22.15 5.75 -9.82
N LEU A 167 -22.92 4.68 -9.64
CA LEU A 167 -22.93 3.94 -8.37
C LEU A 167 -22.08 2.68 -8.53
N VAL A 168 -20.98 2.65 -7.81
CA VAL A 168 -20.04 1.53 -7.78
C VAL A 168 -19.98 0.98 -6.37
N VAL A 169 -20.04 -0.34 -6.24
CA VAL A 169 -19.81 -1.03 -4.97
C VAL A 169 -18.54 -1.83 -5.10
N GLU A 170 -17.63 -1.64 -4.16
CA GLU A 170 -16.30 -2.22 -4.14
C GLU A 170 -16.12 -3.07 -2.89
N PRO A 171 -16.21 -4.40 -2.99
CA PRO A 171 -15.64 -5.31 -2.01
C PRO A 171 -14.11 -5.30 -2.12
N ARG A 172 -13.43 -5.21 -0.97
CA ARG A 172 -11.98 -5.22 -0.84
C ARG A 172 -11.58 -6.19 0.28
N LEU A 173 -10.58 -6.99 0.04
CA LEU A 173 -9.99 -7.92 0.98
C LEU A 173 -8.51 -7.57 1.13
N GLU A 174 -8.06 -7.42 2.36
CA GLU A 174 -6.67 -7.20 2.69
C GLU A 174 -6.22 -8.24 3.71
N THR A 175 -4.98 -8.71 3.58
CA THR A 175 -4.39 -9.63 4.53
C THR A 175 -2.88 -9.45 4.57
N PHE A 176 -2.31 -9.63 5.75
CA PHE A 176 -0.89 -9.58 6.00
C PHE A 176 -0.43 -10.85 6.71
N ALA A 177 0.76 -11.33 6.38
CA ALA A 177 1.37 -12.50 6.97
C ALA A 177 2.86 -12.29 7.17
N ALA A 178 3.42 -12.80 8.28
CA ALA A 178 4.85 -12.75 8.56
C ALA A 178 5.39 -14.13 8.92
N LEU A 179 6.61 -14.44 8.49
CA LEU A 179 7.25 -15.74 8.81
C LEU A 179 7.77 -15.80 10.25
N GLU A 180 8.06 -14.65 10.84
CA GLU A 180 8.57 -14.52 12.19
C GLU A 180 7.76 -13.49 12.99
N GLU A 181 7.83 -13.59 14.31
CA GLU A 181 7.17 -12.67 15.22
C GLU A 181 7.99 -11.38 15.37
N VAL A 182 7.34 -10.22 15.28
CA VAL A 182 7.93 -8.90 15.54
C VAL A 182 7.09 -8.18 16.58
N ARG A 183 7.36 -8.50 17.86
CA ARG A 183 6.57 -8.02 19.02
C ARG A 183 6.48 -6.50 19.10
N GLU A 184 7.55 -5.80 18.71
CA GLU A 184 7.59 -4.33 18.75
C GLU A 184 6.54 -3.66 17.87
N PHE A 185 6.07 -4.38 16.84
CA PHE A 185 5.03 -3.95 15.91
C PHE A 185 3.71 -4.72 16.07
N GLY A 186 3.57 -5.53 17.11
CA GLY A 186 2.37 -6.34 17.33
C GLY A 186 2.15 -7.43 16.26
N ILE A 187 3.19 -7.77 15.50
CA ILE A 187 3.13 -8.74 14.41
C ILE A 187 3.46 -10.12 14.96
N GLY A 188 2.52 -11.05 14.90
CA GLY A 188 2.72 -12.45 15.22
C GLY A 188 3.24 -13.25 14.03
N ARG A 189 3.58 -14.51 14.25
CA ARG A 189 3.96 -15.43 13.17
C ARG A 189 2.73 -16.00 12.46
N GLY A 190 2.77 -16.10 11.14
CA GLY A 190 1.73 -16.67 10.29
C GLY A 190 0.85 -15.60 9.66
N ILE A 191 -0.42 -15.89 9.42
CA ILE A 191 -1.39 -14.89 8.98
C ILE A 191 -1.72 -14.01 10.17
N ASN A 192 -1.52 -12.70 10.01
CA ASN A 192 -1.63 -11.71 11.07
C ASN A 192 -3.04 -11.16 11.18
N ASP A 193 -3.61 -10.78 10.05
CA ASP A 193 -4.92 -10.15 9.97
C ASP A 193 -5.62 -10.49 8.66
N VAL A 194 -6.93 -10.29 8.68
CA VAL A 194 -7.79 -10.26 7.50
C VAL A 194 -8.76 -9.12 7.69
N GLU A 195 -8.77 -8.21 6.73
CA GLU A 195 -9.74 -7.12 6.65
C GLU A 195 -10.63 -7.30 5.42
N PHE A 196 -11.93 -7.15 5.62
CA PHE A 196 -12.91 -7.09 4.55
C PHE A 196 -13.61 -5.74 4.58
N GLY A 197 -13.48 -4.99 3.49
CA GLY A 197 -14.15 -3.72 3.26
C GLY A 197 -15.25 -3.85 2.22
N LEU A 198 -16.31 -3.08 2.38
CA LEU A 198 -17.34 -2.89 1.37
C LEU A 198 -17.65 -1.40 1.28
N ARG A 199 -17.31 -0.79 0.15
CA ARG A 199 -17.49 0.65 -0.09
C ARG A 199 -18.53 0.86 -1.20
N ALA A 200 -19.52 1.71 -0.95
CA ALA A 200 -20.50 2.15 -1.95
C ALA A 200 -20.21 3.60 -2.31
N ARG A 201 -19.59 3.83 -3.45
CA ARG A 201 -19.20 5.15 -3.92
C ARG A 201 -20.15 5.67 -4.98
N TYR A 202 -20.40 6.98 -4.93
CA TYR A 202 -21.19 7.68 -5.93
C TYR A 202 -20.32 8.67 -6.69
N GLU A 203 -20.08 8.43 -7.96
CA GLU A 203 -19.29 9.30 -8.83
C GLU A 203 -20.09 10.57 -9.19
N VAL A 204 -19.93 11.62 -8.38
CA VAL A 204 -20.45 12.96 -8.70
C VAL A 204 -19.78 13.49 -9.95
N ARG A 205 -18.48 13.32 -10.02
CA ARG A 205 -17.61 13.41 -11.20
C ARG A 205 -16.70 12.19 -11.21
N ARG A 206 -16.10 11.88 -12.33
CA ARG A 206 -15.16 10.74 -12.39
C ARG A 206 -13.97 10.92 -11.43
N GLU A 207 -13.53 12.17 -11.29
CA GLU A 207 -12.39 12.53 -10.45
C GLU A 207 -12.77 12.75 -8.97
N PHE A 208 -14.05 12.67 -8.62
CA PHE A 208 -14.53 12.93 -7.26
C PHE A 208 -15.75 12.07 -6.93
N ALA A 209 -15.59 11.17 -5.98
CA ALA A 209 -16.61 10.23 -5.56
C ALA A 209 -16.67 10.12 -4.02
N PRO A 210 -17.67 10.71 -3.36
CA PRO A 210 -17.97 10.39 -1.97
C PRO A 210 -18.47 8.95 -1.86
N TYR A 211 -18.17 8.31 -0.72
CA TYR A 211 -18.62 6.96 -0.42
C TYR A 211 -19.02 6.79 1.04
N VAL A 212 -19.77 5.75 1.29
CA VAL A 212 -20.02 5.17 2.61
C VAL A 212 -19.64 3.70 2.55
N GLY A 213 -19.23 3.15 3.67
CA GLY A 213 -18.77 1.78 3.71
C GLY A 213 -18.88 1.13 5.07
N PHE A 214 -18.50 -0.14 5.07
CA PHE A 214 -18.38 -0.99 6.22
C PHE A 214 -17.04 -1.73 6.12
N ALA A 215 -16.29 -1.78 7.21
CA ALA A 215 -15.11 -2.62 7.35
C ALA A 215 -15.31 -3.62 8.48
N TRP A 216 -14.74 -4.78 8.30
CA TRP A 216 -14.60 -5.80 9.30
C TRP A 216 -13.17 -6.33 9.27
N ALA A 217 -12.48 -6.18 10.39
CA ALA A 217 -11.10 -6.62 10.55
C ALA A 217 -11.03 -7.69 11.66
N ARG A 218 -10.10 -8.62 11.47
CA ARG A 218 -9.81 -9.65 12.46
C ARG A 218 -8.32 -9.96 12.49
N ARG A 219 -7.73 -9.83 13.68
CA ARG A 219 -6.38 -10.33 13.97
C ARG A 219 -6.43 -11.83 14.18
N ILE A 220 -5.43 -12.55 13.70
CA ILE A 220 -5.38 -14.04 13.67
C ILE A 220 -4.05 -14.51 14.24
N GLY A 221 -4.05 -15.74 14.78
CA GLY A 221 -2.84 -16.43 15.24
C GLY A 221 -2.07 -15.64 16.30
N GLY A 222 -0.74 -15.61 16.17
CA GLY A 222 0.14 -14.92 17.13
C GLY A 222 -0.15 -13.43 17.28
N THR A 223 -0.65 -12.77 16.25
CA THR A 223 -1.07 -11.36 16.34
C THR A 223 -2.29 -11.19 17.24
N ALA A 224 -3.23 -12.13 17.20
CA ALA A 224 -4.37 -12.12 18.11
C ALA A 224 -3.94 -12.34 19.57
N ASP A 225 -2.94 -13.20 19.80
CA ASP A 225 -2.40 -13.45 21.14
C ASP A 225 -1.70 -12.19 21.68
N LEU A 226 -0.88 -11.52 20.85
CA LEU A 226 -0.22 -10.25 21.22
C LEU A 226 -1.23 -9.15 21.51
N ALA A 227 -2.29 -9.03 20.71
CA ALA A 227 -3.37 -8.07 20.93
C ALA A 227 -4.09 -8.34 22.26
N HIS A 228 -4.37 -9.60 22.59
CA HIS A 228 -4.94 -9.97 23.90
C HIS A 228 -4.02 -9.61 25.07
N GLU A 229 -2.69 -9.83 24.92
CA GLU A 229 -1.71 -9.43 25.93
C GLU A 229 -1.68 -7.91 26.14
N ALA A 230 -1.86 -7.14 25.08
CA ALA A 230 -1.91 -5.68 25.10
C ALA A 230 -3.27 -5.11 25.55
N GLY A 231 -4.32 -5.95 25.66
CA GLY A 231 -5.68 -5.51 25.96
C GLY A 231 -6.41 -4.88 24.77
N GLU A 232 -5.91 -5.10 23.56
CA GLU A 232 -6.46 -4.57 22.31
C GLU A 232 -7.54 -5.49 21.72
N PRO A 233 -8.50 -4.95 20.94
CA PRO A 233 -9.53 -5.76 20.30
C PRO A 233 -8.93 -6.65 19.20
N VAL A 234 -9.36 -7.92 19.17
CA VAL A 234 -8.99 -8.90 18.13
C VAL A 234 -9.91 -8.83 16.92
N ARG A 235 -11.07 -8.20 17.09
CA ARG A 235 -12.06 -8.00 16.01
C ARG A 235 -12.59 -6.59 16.09
N GLU A 236 -12.73 -6.02 14.93
CA GLU A 236 -13.32 -4.70 14.77
C GLU A 236 -14.33 -4.72 13.63
N ALA A 237 -15.39 -3.94 13.77
CA ALA A 237 -16.35 -3.69 12.72
C ALA A 237 -16.78 -2.23 12.81
N SER A 238 -16.61 -1.51 11.74
CA SER A 238 -16.88 -0.08 11.71
C SER A 238 -17.61 0.34 10.43
N PHE A 239 -18.45 1.37 10.58
CA PHE A 239 -18.96 2.10 9.43
C PHE A 239 -18.04 3.29 9.16
N MET A 240 -17.89 3.61 7.88
CA MET A 240 -17.04 4.69 7.44
C MET A 240 -17.74 5.57 6.43
N ALA A 241 -17.29 6.80 6.34
CA ALA A 241 -17.64 7.72 5.25
C ALA A 241 -16.35 8.39 4.74
N GLY A 242 -16.24 8.53 3.44
CA GLY A 242 -15.01 9.02 2.86
C GLY A 242 -15.16 9.60 1.46
N LEU A 243 -14.03 9.92 0.88
CA LEU A 243 -13.89 10.53 -0.43
C LEU A 243 -12.80 9.80 -1.22
N ARG A 244 -13.07 9.52 -2.49
CA ARG A 244 -12.09 9.08 -3.48
C ARG A 244 -11.89 10.21 -4.49
N MET A 245 -10.63 10.55 -4.76
CA MET A 245 -10.28 11.63 -5.69
C MET A 245 -9.04 11.26 -6.49
N TRP A 246 -9.02 11.66 -7.77
CA TRP A 246 -7.83 11.48 -8.60
C TRP A 246 -7.61 12.64 -9.59
N ARG A 247 -6.38 12.76 -10.04
CA ARG A 247 -5.97 13.73 -11.05
C ARG A 247 -4.83 13.23 -11.92
#